data_1783c49051d255165c63d573e822b164
#
_entry.id   1783c49051d255165c63d573e822b164
#
_cell.length_a   1.000
_cell.length_b   1.000
_cell.length_c   1.000
_cell.angle_alpha   90.00
_cell.angle_beta   90.00
_cell.angle_gamma   90.00
#
_symmetry.space_group_name_H-M   'P 1'
#
loop_
_entity.id
_entity.type
_entity.pdbx_description
1 polymer ?
#
loop_
_entity_poly.entity_id
_entity_poly.type
_entity_poly.pdbx_seq_one_letter_code
_entity_poly.pdbx_strand_id
1 'polypeptide(L)'
;MSIPLPEIKGRSGGCLGIRKKLKEKLKEALQAVLPIIGLVLLLSFTIAPISPSILLCFLIGGILLIAGIVFFTLGAELAMSPMGERVGTAMTQSKKLWVVVALSFLLGFIITISEPDLQVLAQQVPAVPNLTLILAVACGVGVFLVVALLRMLFSIALPPFLVCFYAVIFILAFFVPKEFLSVAFDSGGVTTGPMTVPFIMALGVGISATRSDRHAADDSFGLVALCSIGPILAVMMLGLIYNPDSAAYTPPVIPEIADSKQLWNLFAVELPTYMKEIALSLLPIVLFFAVFQALILKLSGRNLTRILIGLVYTYIGLVLFLTGVNVGFMPAGNYLGQVLAGLSHPWVIVPIAMVMGYFIVKAEPAVYVLNKQVEEITDGAIPARAMGTALSAGVAISLGIAMIRVLTGISILWILIPGYTIALVISFFVPKIYTAIAFDSGGVASGPMTAAFLLPLAQGACVALGGNIVTDAFGVVAMVAMTPLITIQVMGLYSKLAEKKKTAAVPAPAYAFDLLDDDAIIEL
;
A
#
# COMPACT_ATOMS: atom_id res chain seq x y z
N MET A 1 32.38 19.07 -9.60
CA MET A 1 33.09 17.92 -8.98
C MET A 1 32.05 16.82 -8.89
N SER A 2 32.06 15.87 -9.84
CA SER A 2 31.09 14.79 -9.97
C SER A 2 31.46 13.72 -8.96
N ILE A 3 30.67 13.58 -7.91
CA ILE A 3 30.74 12.45 -6.98
C ILE A 3 30.29 11.21 -7.76
N PRO A 4 31.11 10.15 -7.88
CA PRO A 4 30.68 8.91 -8.51
C PRO A 4 29.60 8.29 -7.62
N LEU A 5 28.38 8.23 -8.16
CA LEU A 5 27.28 7.46 -7.59
C LEU A 5 27.73 5.98 -7.48
N PRO A 6 27.36 5.25 -6.43
CA PRO A 6 27.70 3.84 -6.29
C PRO A 6 27.24 3.11 -7.54
N GLU A 7 28.19 2.57 -8.30
CA GLU A 7 27.89 1.63 -9.36
C GLU A 7 27.15 0.45 -8.73
N ILE A 8 25.85 0.34 -9.03
CA ILE A 8 25.13 -0.90 -8.82
C ILE A 8 25.89 -1.95 -9.63
N LYS A 9 26.68 -2.76 -8.94
CA LYS A 9 27.44 -3.88 -9.53
C LYS A 9 26.46 -4.76 -10.31
N GLY A 10 26.25 -4.37 -11.56
CA GLY A 10 25.60 -5.21 -12.55
C GLY A 10 26.52 -6.39 -12.83
N ARG A 11 26.32 -7.48 -12.08
CA ARG A 11 26.85 -8.77 -12.51
C ARG A 11 26.37 -9.00 -13.93
N SER A 12 27.32 -9.02 -14.85
CA SER A 12 27.21 -9.47 -16.22
C SER A 12 26.72 -10.92 -16.24
N GLY A 13 25.41 -11.10 -16.20
CA GLY A 13 24.75 -12.38 -16.42
C GLY A 13 23.73 -12.17 -17.51
N GLY A 14 24.12 -12.47 -18.77
CA GLY A 14 23.20 -12.49 -19.88
C GLY A 14 21.99 -13.39 -19.64
N CYS A 15 21.21 -13.77 -20.63
CA CYS A 15 19.93 -14.52 -20.62
C CYS A 15 19.65 -15.46 -19.41
N LEU A 16 20.69 -16.08 -18.84
CA LEU A 16 20.60 -16.89 -17.60
C LEU A 16 20.18 -16.10 -16.37
N GLY A 17 20.61 -14.84 -16.22
CA GLY A 17 20.26 -13.99 -15.09
C GLY A 17 18.81 -13.51 -15.13
N ILE A 18 18.30 -13.21 -16.33
CA ILE A 18 16.90 -12.79 -16.53
C ILE A 18 15.97 -13.97 -16.27
N ARG A 19 16.30 -15.16 -16.78
CA ARG A 19 15.52 -16.38 -16.53
C ARG A 19 15.44 -16.73 -15.03
N LYS A 20 16.52 -16.56 -14.29
CA LYS A 20 16.56 -16.82 -12.86
C LYS A 20 15.66 -15.83 -12.10
N LYS A 21 15.76 -14.53 -12.39
CA LYS A 21 14.90 -13.50 -11.80
C LYS A 21 13.42 -13.72 -12.10
N LEU A 22 13.07 -14.02 -13.35
CA LEU A 22 11.69 -14.31 -13.75
C LEU A 22 11.14 -15.54 -13.00
N LYS A 23 11.95 -16.60 -12.85
CA LYS A 23 11.55 -17.80 -12.09
C LYS A 23 11.36 -17.50 -10.60
N GLU A 24 12.20 -16.65 -10.01
CA GLU A 24 12.04 -16.19 -8.62
C GLU A 24 10.74 -15.41 -8.45
N LYS A 25 10.46 -14.43 -9.33
CA LYS A 25 9.23 -13.63 -9.30
C LYS A 25 7.98 -14.49 -9.52
N LEU A 26 8.03 -15.44 -10.43
CA LEU A 26 6.92 -16.37 -10.64
C LEU A 26 6.67 -17.24 -9.41
N LYS A 27 7.72 -17.72 -8.75
CA LYS A 27 7.58 -18.49 -7.51
C LYS A 27 6.94 -17.65 -6.39
N GLU A 28 7.36 -16.39 -6.26
CA GLU A 28 6.81 -15.44 -5.29
C GLU A 28 5.31 -15.18 -5.56
N ALA A 29 4.94 -14.89 -6.81
CA ALA A 29 3.56 -14.66 -7.20
C ALA A 29 2.68 -15.91 -6.99
N LEU A 30 3.16 -17.11 -7.31
CA LEU A 30 2.47 -18.37 -7.03
C LEU A 30 2.27 -18.58 -5.53
N GLN A 31 3.30 -18.36 -4.71
CA GLN A 31 3.21 -18.49 -3.25
C GLN A 31 2.23 -17.49 -2.62
N ALA A 32 2.03 -16.34 -3.25
CA ALA A 32 1.09 -15.32 -2.80
C ALA A 32 -0.36 -15.65 -3.17
N VAL A 33 -0.62 -16.09 -4.40
CA VAL A 33 -1.98 -16.22 -4.95
C VAL A 33 -2.56 -17.62 -4.76
N LEU A 34 -1.78 -18.69 -4.88
CA LEU A 34 -2.29 -20.06 -4.76
C LEU A 34 -2.99 -20.37 -3.44
N PRO A 35 -2.53 -19.88 -2.25
CA PRO A 35 -3.27 -20.12 -1.01
C PRO A 35 -4.68 -19.52 -1.02
N ILE A 36 -4.85 -18.35 -1.67
CA ILE A 36 -6.16 -17.70 -1.80
C ILE A 36 -7.06 -18.53 -2.70
N ILE A 37 -6.53 -18.96 -3.86
CA ILE A 37 -7.27 -19.84 -4.79
C ILE A 37 -7.67 -21.14 -4.08
N GLY A 38 -6.72 -21.76 -3.37
CA GLY A 38 -6.98 -22.99 -2.61
C GLY A 38 -8.06 -22.81 -1.55
N LEU A 39 -8.04 -21.68 -0.82
CA LEU A 39 -9.04 -21.39 0.20
C LEU A 39 -10.44 -21.18 -0.41
N VAL A 40 -10.54 -20.39 -1.49
CA VAL A 40 -11.80 -20.14 -2.19
C VAL A 40 -12.36 -21.46 -2.77
N LEU A 41 -11.52 -22.31 -3.36
CA LEU A 41 -11.93 -23.63 -3.83
C LEU A 41 -12.41 -24.51 -2.68
N LEU A 42 -11.68 -24.53 -1.55
CA LEU A 42 -12.10 -25.29 -0.37
C LEU A 42 -13.48 -24.83 0.11
N LEU A 43 -13.70 -23.53 0.20
CA LEU A 43 -14.99 -22.96 0.60
C LEU A 43 -16.09 -23.30 -0.42
N SER A 44 -15.78 -23.24 -1.71
CA SER A 44 -16.73 -23.56 -2.78
C SER A 44 -17.19 -25.02 -2.76
N PHE A 45 -16.32 -25.95 -2.38
CA PHE A 45 -16.67 -27.38 -2.28
C PHE A 45 -17.23 -27.79 -0.92
N THR A 46 -17.24 -26.91 0.08
CA THR A 46 -17.67 -27.26 1.45
C THR A 46 -18.85 -26.42 1.92
N ILE A 47 -18.63 -25.15 2.25
CA ILE A 47 -19.58 -24.34 3.03
C ILE A 47 -20.32 -23.33 2.15
N ALA A 48 -19.66 -22.84 1.11
CA ALA A 48 -20.14 -21.73 0.28
C ALA A 48 -20.04 -22.10 -1.21
N PRO A 49 -20.96 -22.92 -1.74
CA PRO A 49 -20.92 -23.35 -3.14
C PRO A 49 -21.03 -22.14 -4.07
N ILE A 50 -19.98 -21.92 -4.85
CA ILE A 50 -19.88 -20.84 -5.83
C ILE A 50 -20.41 -21.36 -7.17
N SER A 51 -21.16 -20.52 -7.91
CA SER A 51 -21.59 -20.88 -9.25
C SER A 51 -20.39 -21.17 -10.16
N PRO A 52 -20.48 -22.16 -11.06
CA PRO A 52 -19.37 -22.50 -11.97
C PRO A 52 -18.85 -21.30 -12.78
N SER A 53 -19.73 -20.39 -13.15
CA SER A 53 -19.42 -19.17 -13.88
C SER A 53 -18.47 -18.23 -13.11
N ILE A 54 -18.81 -17.92 -11.86
CA ILE A 54 -18.00 -17.09 -10.98
C ILE A 54 -16.67 -17.79 -10.66
N LEU A 55 -16.72 -19.11 -10.44
CA LEU A 55 -15.51 -19.89 -10.13
C LEU A 55 -14.54 -19.90 -11.33
N LEU A 56 -15.02 -20.04 -12.56
CA LEU A 56 -14.19 -19.97 -13.76
C LEU A 56 -13.59 -18.55 -13.95
N CYS A 57 -14.39 -17.50 -13.75
CA CYS A 57 -13.88 -16.12 -13.77
C CYS A 57 -12.78 -15.94 -12.73
N PHE A 58 -12.97 -16.44 -11.52
CA PHE A 58 -12.00 -16.37 -10.44
C PHE A 58 -10.69 -17.11 -10.77
N LEU A 59 -10.77 -18.31 -11.35
CA LEU A 59 -9.59 -19.08 -11.73
C LEU A 59 -8.79 -18.42 -12.88
N ILE A 60 -9.48 -17.92 -13.91
CA ILE A 60 -8.85 -17.15 -15.00
C ILE A 60 -8.26 -15.86 -14.42
N GLY A 61 -9.02 -15.16 -13.59
CA GLY A 61 -8.54 -13.99 -12.86
C GLY A 61 -7.28 -14.27 -12.06
N GLY A 62 -7.18 -15.44 -11.40
CA GLY A 62 -6.01 -15.88 -10.67
C GLY A 62 -4.77 -16.07 -11.55
N ILE A 63 -4.93 -16.59 -12.77
CA ILE A 63 -3.83 -16.72 -13.75
C ILE A 63 -3.36 -15.32 -14.19
N LEU A 64 -4.29 -14.43 -14.53
CA LEU A 64 -3.98 -13.06 -14.91
C LEU A 64 -3.32 -12.29 -13.76
N LEU A 65 -3.78 -12.50 -12.53
CA LEU A 65 -3.22 -11.91 -11.32
C LEU A 65 -1.76 -12.33 -11.11
N ILE A 66 -1.46 -13.63 -11.21
CA ILE A 66 -0.10 -14.15 -11.08
C ILE A 66 0.82 -13.53 -12.13
N ALA A 67 0.40 -13.53 -13.41
CA ALA A 67 1.15 -12.91 -14.49
C ALA A 67 1.32 -11.40 -14.24
N GLY A 68 0.26 -10.72 -13.82
CA GLY A 68 0.25 -9.30 -13.50
C GLY A 68 1.26 -8.94 -12.41
N ILE A 69 1.29 -9.67 -11.30
CA ILE A 69 2.26 -9.46 -10.20
C ILE A 69 3.70 -9.61 -10.71
N VAL A 70 3.99 -10.63 -11.52
CA VAL A 70 5.33 -10.85 -12.07
C VAL A 70 5.81 -9.67 -12.92
N PHE A 71 5.00 -9.24 -13.89
CA PHE A 71 5.36 -8.11 -14.74
C PHE A 71 5.42 -6.81 -13.98
N PHE A 72 4.45 -6.56 -13.09
CA PHE A 72 4.43 -5.34 -12.29
C PHE A 72 5.66 -5.21 -11.38
N THR A 73 6.01 -6.26 -10.64
CA THR A 73 7.17 -6.20 -9.73
C THR A 73 8.49 -5.99 -10.47
N LEU A 74 8.64 -6.59 -11.66
CA LEU A 74 9.79 -6.32 -12.54
C LEU A 74 9.77 -4.87 -13.05
N GLY A 75 8.60 -4.36 -13.42
CA GLY A 75 8.41 -2.99 -13.87
C GLY A 75 8.72 -1.96 -12.78
N ALA A 76 8.23 -2.18 -11.56
CA ALA A 76 8.49 -1.31 -10.41
C ALA A 76 9.99 -1.22 -10.09
N GLU A 77 10.71 -2.36 -10.11
CA GLU A 77 12.17 -2.39 -9.91
C GLU A 77 12.97 -1.71 -11.04
N LEU A 78 12.48 -1.75 -12.27
CA LEU A 78 13.18 -1.20 -13.44
C LEU A 78 12.84 0.25 -13.75
N ALA A 79 11.64 0.70 -13.39
CA ALA A 79 11.15 2.04 -13.72
C ALA A 79 10.76 2.87 -12.49
N MET A 80 9.73 2.45 -11.73
CA MET A 80 9.14 3.29 -10.69
C MET A 80 10.14 3.68 -9.60
N SER A 81 10.86 2.71 -9.04
CA SER A 81 11.86 2.97 -8.00
C SER A 81 13.04 3.82 -8.54
N PRO A 82 13.69 3.50 -9.67
CA PRO A 82 14.74 4.36 -10.22
C PRO A 82 14.27 5.76 -10.62
N MET A 83 13.02 5.92 -11.08
CA MET A 83 12.46 7.23 -11.37
C MET A 83 12.33 8.07 -10.09
N GLY A 84 11.70 7.49 -9.04
CA GLY A 84 11.51 8.15 -7.75
C GLY A 84 12.83 8.58 -7.12
N GLU A 85 13.81 7.69 -7.02
CA GLU A 85 15.15 7.98 -6.47
C GLU A 85 15.83 9.15 -7.19
N ARG A 86 15.83 9.13 -8.53
CA ARG A 86 16.50 10.16 -9.34
C ARG A 86 15.81 11.52 -9.25
N VAL A 87 14.48 11.51 -9.24
CA VAL A 87 13.69 12.72 -9.04
C VAL A 87 13.96 13.29 -7.64
N GLY A 88 13.95 12.43 -6.60
CA GLY A 88 14.26 12.83 -5.22
C GLY A 88 15.65 13.43 -5.06
N THR A 89 16.66 12.76 -5.61
CA THR A 89 18.04 13.26 -5.61
C THR A 89 18.18 14.60 -6.35
N ALA A 90 17.52 14.75 -7.50
CA ALA A 90 17.57 16.00 -8.28
C ALA A 90 16.84 17.15 -7.58
N MET A 91 15.74 16.88 -6.87
CA MET A 91 15.00 17.88 -6.10
C MET A 91 15.85 18.48 -4.96
N THR A 92 16.63 17.65 -4.26
CA THR A 92 17.49 18.13 -3.17
C THR A 92 18.68 18.95 -3.64
N GLN A 93 19.10 18.80 -4.89
CA GLN A 93 20.14 19.64 -5.50
C GLN A 93 19.65 21.07 -5.78
N SER A 94 18.34 21.30 -5.79
CA SER A 94 17.77 22.63 -5.93
C SER A 94 17.98 23.44 -4.64
N LYS A 95 18.69 24.55 -4.74
CA LYS A 95 18.92 25.50 -3.62
C LYS A 95 17.68 26.35 -3.30
N LYS A 96 16.60 26.25 -4.09
CA LYS A 96 15.39 27.07 -3.96
C LYS A 96 14.27 26.27 -3.35
N LEU A 97 13.92 26.55 -2.10
CA LEU A 97 12.86 25.85 -1.36
C LEU A 97 11.50 25.86 -2.09
N TRP A 98 11.14 27.00 -2.72
CA TRP A 98 9.87 27.09 -3.45
C TRP A 98 9.79 26.13 -4.65
N VAL A 99 10.93 25.81 -5.29
CA VAL A 99 10.98 24.81 -6.38
C VAL A 99 10.71 23.41 -5.83
N VAL A 100 11.30 23.08 -4.68
CA VAL A 100 11.07 21.80 -4.01
C VAL A 100 9.59 21.67 -3.63
N VAL A 101 8.99 22.72 -3.06
CA VAL A 101 7.57 22.76 -2.69
C VAL A 101 6.67 22.56 -3.91
N ALA A 102 6.91 23.34 -4.99
CA ALA A 102 6.10 23.25 -6.21
C ALA A 102 6.21 21.88 -6.89
N LEU A 103 7.43 21.32 -6.99
CA LEU A 103 7.65 20.00 -7.58
C LEU A 103 7.05 18.89 -6.71
N SER A 104 7.13 18.99 -5.38
CA SER A 104 6.53 18.02 -4.47
C SER A 104 5.02 17.98 -4.59
N PHE A 105 4.38 19.16 -4.59
CA PHE A 105 2.95 19.27 -4.80
C PHE A 105 2.53 18.66 -6.14
N LEU A 106 3.20 19.06 -7.23
CA LEU A 106 2.92 18.58 -8.57
C LEU A 106 3.09 17.05 -8.68
N LEU A 107 4.15 16.52 -8.08
CA LEU A 107 4.39 15.07 -8.04
C LEU A 107 3.29 14.33 -7.30
N GLY A 108 2.98 14.72 -6.06
CA GLY A 108 1.93 14.09 -5.27
C GLY A 108 0.59 14.13 -5.99
N PHE A 109 0.26 15.26 -6.60
CA PHE A 109 -0.96 15.46 -7.39
C PHE A 109 -1.01 14.53 -8.62
N ILE A 110 0.06 14.51 -9.44
CA ILE A 110 0.13 13.71 -10.67
C ILE A 110 0.11 12.22 -10.36
N ILE A 111 0.89 11.76 -9.37
CA ILE A 111 0.97 10.34 -9.01
C ILE A 111 -0.40 9.84 -8.51
N THR A 112 -1.10 10.65 -7.72
CA THR A 112 -2.41 10.29 -7.19
C THR A 112 -3.49 10.22 -8.26
N ILE A 113 -3.53 11.15 -9.21
CA ILE A 113 -4.46 11.04 -10.37
C ILE A 113 -4.15 9.79 -11.19
N SER A 114 -2.89 9.38 -11.23
CA SER A 114 -2.45 8.18 -11.94
C SER A 114 -2.79 6.87 -11.22
N GLU A 115 -3.29 6.93 -9.97
CA GLU A 115 -3.61 5.71 -9.19
C GLU A 115 -4.95 5.11 -9.64
N PRO A 116 -4.97 3.88 -10.19
CA PRO A 116 -6.20 3.28 -10.68
C PRO A 116 -7.24 3.03 -9.58
N ASP A 117 -6.78 2.69 -8.37
CA ASP A 117 -7.67 2.37 -7.25
C ASP A 117 -8.49 3.58 -6.80
N LEU A 118 -7.95 4.80 -6.99
CA LEU A 118 -8.70 6.03 -6.73
C LEU A 118 -9.88 6.21 -7.68
N GLN A 119 -9.74 5.77 -8.94
CA GLN A 119 -10.85 5.80 -9.90
C GLN A 119 -11.95 4.82 -9.51
N VAL A 120 -11.57 3.62 -9.05
CA VAL A 120 -12.53 2.63 -8.53
C VAL A 120 -13.26 3.17 -7.31
N LEU A 121 -12.56 3.78 -6.35
CA LEU A 121 -13.20 4.42 -5.20
C LEU A 121 -14.16 5.52 -5.61
N ALA A 122 -13.76 6.39 -6.55
CA ALA A 122 -14.61 7.48 -7.02
C ALA A 122 -15.93 6.99 -7.63
N GLN A 123 -15.91 5.87 -8.36
CA GLN A 123 -17.11 5.25 -8.91
C GLN A 123 -18.03 4.67 -7.83
N GLN A 124 -17.48 4.31 -6.67
CA GLN A 124 -18.24 3.74 -5.55
C GLN A 124 -18.86 4.80 -4.62
N VAL A 125 -18.62 6.09 -4.86
CA VAL A 125 -19.13 7.21 -4.04
C VAL A 125 -20.06 8.10 -4.88
N PRO A 126 -21.31 7.69 -5.12
CA PRO A 126 -22.21 8.39 -6.06
C PRO A 126 -22.62 9.78 -5.59
N ALA A 127 -22.46 10.12 -4.31
CA ALA A 127 -22.77 11.45 -3.76
C ALA A 127 -21.87 12.59 -4.26
N VAL A 128 -20.68 12.25 -4.81
CA VAL A 128 -19.69 13.23 -5.27
C VAL A 128 -19.34 12.95 -6.71
N PRO A 129 -19.30 13.94 -7.60
CA PRO A 129 -18.81 13.73 -8.97
C PRO A 129 -17.39 13.15 -8.97
N ASN A 130 -17.17 12.07 -9.73
CA ASN A 130 -15.90 11.32 -9.74
C ASN A 130 -14.69 12.23 -9.92
N LEU A 131 -14.73 13.16 -10.87
CA LEU A 131 -13.63 14.10 -11.13
C LEU A 131 -13.36 15.00 -9.91
N THR A 132 -14.39 15.47 -9.23
CA THR A 132 -14.25 16.32 -8.03
C THR A 132 -13.58 15.55 -6.90
N LEU A 133 -13.98 14.30 -6.67
CA LEU A 133 -13.38 13.45 -5.65
C LEU A 133 -11.90 13.17 -5.98
N ILE A 134 -11.60 12.77 -7.22
CA ILE A 134 -10.24 12.49 -7.67
C ILE A 134 -9.34 13.73 -7.51
N LEU A 135 -9.79 14.90 -7.95
CA LEU A 135 -9.00 16.14 -7.86
C LEU A 135 -8.80 16.60 -6.41
N ALA A 136 -9.83 16.50 -5.56
CA ALA A 136 -9.71 16.86 -4.15
C ALA A 136 -8.72 15.96 -3.41
N VAL A 137 -8.82 14.65 -3.65
CA VAL A 137 -7.91 13.65 -3.07
C VAL A 137 -6.47 13.86 -3.56
N ALA A 138 -6.28 14.07 -4.88
CA ALA A 138 -4.97 14.35 -5.45
C ALA A 138 -4.34 15.65 -4.91
N CYS A 139 -5.15 16.67 -4.70
CA CYS A 139 -4.73 17.91 -4.05
C CYS A 139 -4.30 17.65 -2.59
N GLY A 140 -5.07 16.84 -1.86
CA GLY A 140 -4.75 16.41 -0.51
C GLY A 140 -3.38 15.72 -0.43
N VAL A 141 -3.14 14.73 -1.29
CA VAL A 141 -1.83 14.04 -1.36
C VAL A 141 -0.72 15.01 -1.76
N GLY A 142 -0.96 15.88 -2.73
CA GLY A 142 0.02 16.90 -3.15
C GLY A 142 0.46 17.80 -2.00
N VAL A 143 -0.49 18.32 -1.21
CA VAL A 143 -0.20 19.14 -0.03
C VAL A 143 0.57 18.34 1.02
N PHE A 144 0.14 17.13 1.32
CA PHE A 144 0.78 16.32 2.35
C PHE A 144 2.13 15.73 1.92
N LEU A 145 2.39 15.54 0.63
CA LEU A 145 3.74 15.25 0.13
C LEU A 145 4.67 16.44 0.35
N VAL A 146 4.19 17.68 0.16
CA VAL A 146 4.97 18.88 0.53
C VAL A 146 5.30 18.88 2.03
N VAL A 147 4.30 18.65 2.89
CA VAL A 147 4.51 18.57 4.35
C VAL A 147 5.51 17.47 4.71
N ALA A 148 5.40 16.28 4.09
CA ALA A 148 6.30 15.16 4.31
C ALA A 148 7.74 15.49 3.92
N LEU A 149 7.94 16.13 2.78
CA LEU A 149 9.28 16.52 2.32
C LEU A 149 9.87 17.70 3.13
N LEU A 150 9.06 18.67 3.52
CA LEU A 150 9.50 19.74 4.42
C LEU A 150 9.92 19.18 5.78
N ARG A 151 9.10 18.26 6.36
CA ARG A 151 9.47 17.54 7.57
C ARG A 151 10.86 16.89 7.45
N MET A 152 11.09 16.19 6.34
CA MET A 152 12.34 15.50 6.05
C MET A 152 13.52 16.47 5.89
N LEU A 153 13.34 17.59 5.17
CA LEU A 153 14.37 18.61 4.97
C LEU A 153 14.74 19.30 6.28
N PHE A 154 13.78 19.55 7.17
CA PHE A 154 13.99 20.17 8.47
C PHE A 154 14.29 19.16 9.59
N SER A 155 14.42 17.87 9.27
CA SER A 155 14.72 16.79 10.24
C SER A 155 13.74 16.74 11.42
N ILE A 156 12.46 17.04 11.19
CA ILE A 156 11.45 17.03 12.24
C ILE A 156 10.94 15.60 12.46
N ALA A 157 10.80 15.20 13.72
CA ALA A 157 10.33 13.86 14.08
C ALA A 157 8.91 13.59 13.58
N LEU A 158 8.64 12.37 13.08
CA LEU A 158 7.35 11.99 12.52
C LEU A 158 6.22 11.89 13.56
N PRO A 159 6.41 11.29 14.79
CA PRO A 159 5.31 11.04 15.72
C PRO A 159 4.50 12.28 16.11
N PRO A 160 5.09 13.46 16.45
CA PRO A 160 4.30 14.66 16.76
C PRO A 160 3.41 15.13 15.62
N PHE A 161 3.88 15.01 14.36
CA PHE A 161 3.07 15.33 13.18
C PHE A 161 1.87 14.42 13.07
N LEU A 162 2.07 13.10 13.22
CA LEU A 162 0.98 12.13 13.18
C LEU A 162 -0.05 12.41 14.27
N VAL A 163 0.38 12.66 15.52
CA VAL A 163 -0.53 13.00 16.61
C VAL A 163 -1.36 14.25 16.28
N CYS A 164 -0.72 15.31 15.79
CA CYS A 164 -1.40 16.56 15.44
C CYS A 164 -2.46 16.33 14.34
N PHE A 165 -2.08 15.68 13.24
CA PHE A 165 -3.00 15.50 12.11
C PHE A 165 -4.11 14.49 12.42
N TYR A 166 -3.84 13.39 13.12
CA TYR A 166 -4.90 12.46 13.54
C TYR A 166 -5.84 13.09 14.56
N ALA A 167 -5.37 13.97 15.46
CA ALA A 167 -6.23 14.75 16.33
C ALA A 167 -7.17 15.66 15.51
N VAL A 168 -6.66 16.34 14.47
CA VAL A 168 -7.49 17.15 13.56
C VAL A 168 -8.52 16.26 12.83
N ILE A 169 -8.10 15.09 12.30
CA ILE A 169 -9.00 14.14 11.63
C ILE A 169 -10.13 13.72 12.56
N PHE A 170 -9.82 13.29 13.79
CA PHE A 170 -10.85 12.82 14.72
C PHE A 170 -11.76 13.94 15.23
N ILE A 171 -11.25 15.18 15.40
CA ILE A 171 -12.10 16.32 15.71
C ILE A 171 -13.06 16.60 14.53
N LEU A 172 -12.55 16.62 13.30
CA LEU A 172 -13.35 16.84 12.11
C LEU A 172 -14.40 15.73 11.91
N ALA A 173 -14.07 14.49 12.26
CA ALA A 173 -14.96 13.34 12.13
C ALA A 173 -16.28 13.48 12.93
N PHE A 174 -16.32 14.30 13.96
CA PHE A 174 -17.57 14.58 14.70
C PHE A 174 -18.55 15.50 13.92
N PHE A 175 -18.06 16.22 12.92
CA PHE A 175 -18.87 17.15 12.13
C PHE A 175 -19.26 16.57 10.76
N VAL A 176 -18.61 15.50 10.31
CA VAL A 176 -18.82 14.87 9.01
C VAL A 176 -19.95 13.83 9.09
N PRO A 177 -20.87 13.76 8.12
CA PRO A 177 -21.89 12.71 8.04
C PRO A 177 -21.27 11.29 8.07
N LYS A 178 -21.95 10.35 8.73
CA LYS A 178 -21.45 8.97 8.95
C LYS A 178 -21.16 8.24 7.64
N GLU A 179 -21.92 8.53 6.61
CA GLU A 179 -21.81 7.97 5.27
C GLU A 179 -20.46 8.32 4.61
N PHE A 180 -19.97 9.54 4.85
CA PHE A 180 -18.67 9.99 4.36
C PHE A 180 -17.49 9.53 5.21
N LEU A 181 -17.69 9.22 6.48
CA LEU A 181 -16.59 8.85 7.39
C LEU A 181 -15.88 7.58 6.92
N SER A 182 -16.63 6.52 6.63
CA SER A 182 -16.05 5.25 6.18
C SER A 182 -15.28 5.43 4.86
N VAL A 183 -15.85 6.16 3.91
CA VAL A 183 -15.24 6.46 2.62
C VAL A 183 -14.00 7.36 2.78
N ALA A 184 -14.06 8.36 3.68
CA ALA A 184 -12.93 9.24 3.93
C ALA A 184 -11.72 8.48 4.47
N PHE A 185 -11.91 7.62 5.44
CA PHE A 185 -10.82 6.79 5.97
C PHE A 185 -10.33 5.75 4.95
N ASP A 186 -11.22 5.14 4.15
CA ASP A 186 -10.85 4.23 3.06
C ASP A 186 -10.03 4.95 1.99
N SER A 187 -10.31 6.21 1.68
CA SER A 187 -9.55 6.99 0.69
C SER A 187 -8.08 7.15 1.06
N GLY A 188 -7.76 7.22 2.35
CA GLY A 188 -6.38 7.27 2.83
C GLY A 188 -5.57 6.01 2.50
N GLY A 189 -6.23 4.84 2.48
CA GLY A 189 -5.61 3.58 2.07
C GLY A 189 -5.55 3.39 0.56
N VAL A 190 -6.66 3.67 -0.12
CA VAL A 190 -6.80 3.47 -1.58
C VAL A 190 -5.83 4.32 -2.41
N THR A 191 -5.47 5.52 -1.94
CA THR A 191 -4.54 6.41 -2.66
C THR A 191 -3.08 6.00 -2.60
N THR A 192 -2.75 5.03 -1.75
CA THR A 192 -1.40 4.49 -1.60
C THR A 192 -1.29 3.10 -2.22
N GLY A 193 -1.57 3.02 -3.50
CA GLY A 193 -1.62 1.79 -4.29
C GLY A 193 -0.32 1.45 -5.02
N PRO A 194 -0.40 0.56 -6.02
CA PRO A 194 0.76 -0.03 -6.67
C PRO A 194 1.65 0.96 -7.43
N MET A 195 1.12 2.10 -7.88
CA MET A 195 1.92 3.10 -8.59
C MET A 195 2.53 4.12 -7.62
N THR A 196 1.74 4.58 -6.66
CA THR A 196 2.10 5.64 -5.72
C THR A 196 3.20 5.20 -4.77
N VAL A 197 3.07 4.01 -4.18
CA VAL A 197 3.99 3.52 -3.13
C VAL A 197 5.44 3.36 -3.62
N PRO A 198 5.74 2.59 -4.68
CA PRO A 198 7.12 2.40 -5.12
C PRO A 198 7.80 3.71 -5.49
N PHE A 199 7.04 4.66 -6.03
CA PHE A 199 7.58 5.94 -6.44
C PHE A 199 7.85 6.87 -5.24
N ILE A 200 6.88 7.05 -4.33
CA ILE A 200 7.03 7.94 -3.16
C ILE A 200 8.10 7.41 -2.20
N MET A 201 8.14 6.11 -1.97
CA MET A 201 9.18 5.51 -1.13
C MET A 201 10.57 5.71 -1.73
N ALA A 202 10.71 5.45 -3.04
CA ALA A 202 11.97 5.68 -3.74
C ALA A 202 12.35 7.17 -3.79
N LEU A 203 11.39 8.08 -3.87
CA LEU A 203 11.59 9.52 -3.72
C LEU A 203 12.22 9.85 -2.37
N GLY A 204 11.69 9.27 -1.28
CA GLY A 204 12.24 9.41 0.07
C GLY A 204 13.68 8.91 0.18
N VAL A 205 13.96 7.75 -0.39
CA VAL A 205 15.33 7.18 -0.48
C VAL A 205 16.26 8.12 -1.25
N GLY A 206 15.82 8.62 -2.40
CA GLY A 206 16.61 9.56 -3.23
C GLY A 206 16.94 10.88 -2.51
N ILE A 207 16.01 11.39 -1.71
CA ILE A 207 16.22 12.59 -0.89
C ILE A 207 17.17 12.30 0.28
N SER A 208 16.97 11.19 0.99
CA SER A 208 17.79 10.81 2.14
C SER A 208 19.23 10.51 1.73
N ALA A 209 19.46 9.92 0.57
CA ALA A 209 20.79 9.61 0.04
C ALA A 209 21.68 10.85 -0.19
N THR A 210 21.09 12.05 -0.28
CA THR A 210 21.85 13.31 -0.39
C THR A 210 22.22 13.92 0.97
N ARG A 211 21.70 13.36 2.07
CA ARG A 211 21.97 13.80 3.44
C ARG A 211 23.09 12.95 4.05
N SER A 212 23.96 13.59 4.81
CA SER A 212 25.10 12.93 5.47
C SER A 212 24.89 12.71 6.97
N ASP A 213 23.67 12.97 7.48
CA ASP A 213 23.36 12.83 8.88
C ASP A 213 22.96 11.39 9.25
N ARG A 214 23.17 11.01 10.53
CA ARG A 214 22.91 9.65 11.04
C ARG A 214 21.43 9.22 10.96
N HIS A 215 20.51 10.17 10.81
CA HIS A 215 19.08 9.93 10.75
C HIS A 215 18.52 9.89 9.33
N ALA A 216 19.36 10.06 8.31
CA ALA A 216 18.93 10.10 6.91
C ALA A 216 18.15 8.82 6.51
N ALA A 217 18.62 7.63 6.94
CA ALA A 217 17.95 6.37 6.67
C ALA A 217 16.58 6.26 7.36
N ASP A 218 16.48 6.71 8.62
CA ASP A 218 15.21 6.69 9.38
C ASP A 218 14.17 7.63 8.75
N ASP A 219 14.62 8.77 8.22
CA ASP A 219 13.77 9.79 7.61
C ASP A 219 13.32 9.44 6.19
N SER A 220 13.92 8.42 5.53
CA SER A 220 13.51 7.96 4.20
C SER A 220 12.09 7.39 4.18
N PHE A 221 11.61 6.92 5.31
CA PHE A 221 10.25 6.44 5.54
C PHE A 221 9.35 7.53 6.15
N GLY A 222 8.04 7.29 6.14
CA GLY A 222 7.02 8.18 6.70
C GLY A 222 6.44 9.17 5.68
N LEU A 223 6.83 9.09 4.40
CA LEU A 223 6.24 9.91 3.35
C LEU A 223 4.85 9.40 2.97
N VAL A 224 4.70 8.10 2.76
CA VAL A 224 3.43 7.47 2.43
C VAL A 224 2.42 7.67 3.56
N ALA A 225 2.88 7.57 4.82
CA ALA A 225 2.10 7.84 6.01
C ALA A 225 1.43 9.22 6.01
N LEU A 226 2.19 10.26 5.71
CA LEU A 226 1.64 11.62 5.63
C LEU A 226 0.77 11.80 4.38
N CYS A 227 1.15 11.22 3.25
CA CYS A 227 0.36 11.25 2.03
C CYS A 227 -1.02 10.59 2.19
N SER A 228 -1.18 9.62 3.10
CA SER A 228 -2.50 9.00 3.40
C SER A 228 -3.44 9.92 4.19
N ILE A 229 -2.90 10.89 4.94
CA ILE A 229 -3.70 11.85 5.72
C ILE A 229 -4.42 12.84 4.81
N GLY A 230 -3.79 13.27 3.73
CA GLY A 230 -4.35 14.23 2.78
C GLY A 230 -5.71 13.81 2.21
N PRO A 231 -5.83 12.63 1.63
CA PRO A 231 -7.09 12.07 1.15
C PRO A 231 -8.19 12.04 2.20
N ILE A 232 -7.87 11.56 3.42
CA ILE A 232 -8.85 11.50 4.52
C ILE A 232 -9.44 12.89 4.77
N LEU A 233 -8.60 13.91 4.94
CA LEU A 233 -9.05 15.27 5.15
C LEU A 233 -9.81 15.83 3.95
N ALA A 234 -9.34 15.58 2.72
CA ALA A 234 -9.99 16.04 1.51
C ALA A 234 -11.40 15.48 1.36
N VAL A 235 -11.59 14.17 1.57
CA VAL A 235 -12.92 13.53 1.50
C VAL A 235 -13.82 13.95 2.66
N MET A 236 -13.28 14.15 3.87
CA MET A 236 -14.05 14.73 4.97
C MET A 236 -14.54 16.14 4.64
N MET A 237 -13.71 16.98 4.03
CA MET A 237 -14.13 18.32 3.59
C MET A 237 -15.22 18.25 2.51
N LEU A 238 -15.12 17.31 1.57
CA LEU A 238 -16.19 17.07 0.60
C LEU A 238 -17.49 16.63 1.29
N GLY A 239 -17.41 15.77 2.31
CA GLY A 239 -18.56 15.33 3.09
C GLY A 239 -19.27 16.44 3.87
N LEU A 240 -18.61 17.59 4.13
CA LEU A 240 -19.25 18.78 4.69
C LEU A 240 -19.99 19.62 3.65
N ILE A 241 -19.64 19.47 2.37
CA ILE A 241 -20.17 20.27 1.25
C ILE A 241 -21.29 19.52 0.52
N TYR A 242 -21.13 18.21 0.33
CA TYR A 242 -22.04 17.36 -0.42
C TYR A 242 -23.02 16.63 0.51
N ASN A 243 -24.30 16.59 0.11
CA ASN A 243 -25.34 15.92 0.91
C ASN A 243 -25.36 14.40 0.57
N PRO A 244 -25.28 13.51 1.58
CA PRO A 244 -25.34 12.07 1.38
C PRO A 244 -26.70 11.53 0.93
N ASP A 245 -27.80 12.28 1.15
CA ASP A 245 -29.17 11.83 0.87
C ASP A 245 -29.46 11.52 -0.62
N SER A 246 -28.54 11.86 -1.54
CA SER A 246 -28.67 11.60 -2.97
C SER A 246 -28.01 10.30 -3.44
N ALA A 247 -27.36 9.55 -2.56
CA ALA A 247 -26.47 8.46 -2.92
C ALA A 247 -27.07 7.09 -2.60
N ALA A 248 -27.81 6.52 -3.57
CA ALA A 248 -28.08 5.08 -3.55
C ALA A 248 -26.88 4.31 -4.11
N TYR A 249 -26.16 3.58 -3.27
CA TYR A 249 -25.13 2.64 -3.72
C TYR A 249 -25.80 1.50 -4.51
N THR A 250 -25.40 1.31 -5.76
CA THR A 250 -25.80 0.16 -6.56
C THR A 250 -24.70 -0.91 -6.48
N PRO A 251 -24.99 -2.09 -5.91
CA PRO A 251 -24.01 -3.19 -5.89
C PRO A 251 -23.56 -3.53 -7.31
N PRO A 252 -22.28 -3.89 -7.53
CA PRO A 252 -21.82 -4.37 -8.81
C PRO A 252 -22.64 -5.60 -9.24
N VAL A 253 -23.14 -5.57 -10.47
CA VAL A 253 -23.91 -6.67 -11.04
C VAL A 253 -22.98 -7.85 -11.26
N ILE A 254 -23.28 -8.97 -10.62
CA ILE A 254 -22.56 -10.22 -10.85
C ILE A 254 -23.00 -10.75 -12.21
N PRO A 255 -22.11 -10.86 -13.21
CA PRO A 255 -22.51 -11.34 -14.53
C PRO A 255 -22.92 -12.82 -14.46
N GLU A 256 -24.14 -13.12 -14.90
CA GLU A 256 -24.57 -14.50 -15.13
C GLU A 256 -23.96 -14.97 -16.46
N ILE A 257 -23.04 -15.92 -16.38
CA ILE A 257 -22.32 -16.49 -17.52
C ILE A 257 -22.87 -17.88 -17.79
N ALA A 258 -23.58 -18.05 -18.90
CA ALA A 258 -24.21 -19.33 -19.25
C ALA A 258 -23.24 -20.28 -19.98
N ASP A 259 -22.26 -19.74 -20.71
CA ASP A 259 -21.34 -20.54 -21.50
C ASP A 259 -19.91 -19.95 -21.56
N SER A 260 -18.97 -20.76 -22.07
CA SER A 260 -17.56 -20.36 -22.23
C SER A 260 -17.36 -19.21 -23.23
N LYS A 261 -18.29 -18.99 -24.17
CA LYS A 261 -18.24 -17.90 -25.13
C LYS A 261 -18.55 -16.56 -24.45
N GLN A 262 -19.53 -16.54 -23.56
CA GLN A 262 -19.86 -15.36 -22.74
C GLN A 262 -18.71 -15.02 -21.80
N LEU A 263 -18.10 -16.04 -21.19
CA LEU A 263 -16.89 -15.89 -20.37
C LEU A 263 -15.75 -15.23 -21.15
N TRP A 264 -15.47 -15.75 -22.36
CA TRP A 264 -14.45 -15.17 -23.24
C TRP A 264 -14.79 -13.73 -23.61
N ASN A 265 -16.04 -13.46 -23.99
CA ASN A 265 -16.49 -12.11 -24.33
C ASN A 265 -16.33 -11.12 -23.16
N LEU A 266 -16.58 -11.55 -21.93
CA LEU A 266 -16.38 -10.71 -20.74
C LEU A 266 -14.92 -10.23 -20.65
N PHE A 267 -13.95 -11.13 -20.70
CA PHE A 267 -12.54 -10.76 -20.69
C PHE A 267 -12.10 -10.00 -21.94
N ALA A 268 -12.67 -10.31 -23.11
CA ALA A 268 -12.37 -9.63 -24.36
C ALA A 268 -12.86 -8.17 -24.39
N VAL A 269 -13.89 -7.83 -23.62
CA VAL A 269 -14.39 -6.45 -23.47
C VAL A 269 -13.66 -5.71 -22.36
N GLU A 270 -13.46 -6.37 -21.22
CA GLU A 270 -12.86 -5.74 -20.04
C GLU A 270 -11.35 -5.50 -20.19
N LEU A 271 -10.61 -6.41 -20.81
CA LEU A 271 -9.16 -6.26 -21.00
C LEU A 271 -8.78 -4.99 -21.77
N PRO A 272 -9.40 -4.66 -22.95
CA PRO A 272 -9.16 -3.38 -23.63
C PRO A 272 -9.56 -2.16 -22.81
N THR A 273 -10.60 -2.28 -21.96
CA THR A 273 -11.03 -1.21 -21.06
C THR A 273 -9.92 -0.90 -20.06
N TYR A 274 -9.39 -1.92 -19.36
CA TYR A 274 -8.26 -1.74 -18.46
C TYR A 274 -6.98 -1.31 -19.20
N MET A 275 -6.73 -1.77 -20.41
CA MET A 275 -5.62 -1.28 -21.24
C MET A 275 -5.71 0.24 -21.44
N LYS A 276 -6.89 0.76 -21.76
CA LYS A 276 -7.11 2.20 -21.93
C LYS A 276 -7.00 2.96 -20.61
N GLU A 277 -7.62 2.46 -19.55
CA GLU A 277 -7.59 3.09 -18.22
C GLU A 277 -6.15 3.20 -17.69
N ILE A 278 -5.39 2.11 -17.74
CA ILE A 278 -4.01 2.11 -17.27
C ILE A 278 -3.08 2.96 -18.15
N ALA A 279 -3.31 3.00 -19.47
CA ALA A 279 -2.58 3.90 -20.36
C ALA A 279 -2.83 5.37 -19.99
N LEU A 280 -4.08 5.74 -19.71
CA LEU A 280 -4.45 7.10 -19.30
C LEU A 280 -3.92 7.42 -17.90
N SER A 281 -3.93 6.47 -16.98
CA SER A 281 -3.40 6.63 -15.63
C SER A 281 -1.88 6.78 -15.62
N LEU A 282 -1.14 6.02 -16.45
CA LEU A 282 0.32 6.15 -16.56
C LEU A 282 0.76 7.41 -17.31
N LEU A 283 -0.08 7.96 -18.18
CA LEU A 283 0.30 9.08 -19.04
C LEU A 283 0.83 10.31 -18.27
N PRO A 284 0.17 10.81 -17.19
CA PRO A 284 0.66 11.98 -16.46
C PRO A 284 2.04 11.77 -15.87
N ILE A 285 2.33 10.60 -15.28
CA ILE A 285 3.64 10.31 -14.68
C ILE A 285 4.73 10.14 -15.74
N VAL A 286 4.40 9.55 -16.89
CA VAL A 286 5.32 9.40 -18.03
C VAL A 286 5.66 10.77 -18.63
N LEU A 287 4.67 11.64 -18.81
CA LEU A 287 4.86 13.01 -19.30
C LEU A 287 5.71 13.84 -18.31
N PHE A 288 5.39 13.77 -17.03
CA PHE A 288 6.20 14.42 -15.99
C PHE A 288 7.65 13.95 -16.07
N PHE A 289 7.87 12.64 -16.10
CA PHE A 289 9.20 12.08 -16.17
C PHE A 289 9.93 12.48 -17.47
N ALA A 290 9.24 12.49 -18.61
CA ALA A 290 9.82 12.91 -19.89
C ALA A 290 10.31 14.37 -19.85
N VAL A 291 9.47 15.27 -19.30
CA VAL A 291 9.84 16.70 -19.11
C VAL A 291 11.02 16.82 -18.14
N PHE A 292 10.95 16.11 -17.01
CA PHE A 292 12.00 16.14 -15.98
C PHE A 292 13.31 15.55 -16.50
N GLN A 293 13.25 14.48 -17.30
CA GLN A 293 14.39 13.89 -18.00
C GLN A 293 15.05 14.87 -18.98
N ALA A 294 14.24 15.57 -19.78
CA ALA A 294 14.76 16.49 -20.80
C ALA A 294 15.43 17.72 -20.18
N LEU A 295 14.86 18.27 -19.11
CA LEU A 295 15.31 19.52 -18.49
C LEU A 295 16.39 19.31 -17.42
N ILE A 296 16.26 18.27 -16.59
CA ILE A 296 17.02 18.15 -15.34
C ILE A 296 17.90 16.90 -15.31
N LEU A 297 17.33 15.69 -15.50
CA LEU A 297 18.04 14.44 -15.25
C LEU A 297 19.11 14.13 -16.30
N LYS A 298 18.81 14.35 -17.59
CA LYS A 298 19.72 14.10 -18.73
C LYS A 298 20.43 12.73 -18.66
N LEU A 299 19.64 11.67 -18.37
CA LEU A 299 20.14 10.32 -18.18
C LEU A 299 20.77 9.77 -19.47
N SER A 300 21.78 8.89 -19.30
CA SER A 300 22.36 8.15 -20.43
C SER A 300 21.32 7.26 -21.11
N GLY A 301 21.47 7.05 -22.42
CA GLY A 301 20.52 6.26 -23.23
C GLY A 301 20.26 4.87 -22.65
N ARG A 302 21.28 4.17 -22.13
CA ARG A 302 21.13 2.85 -21.49
C ARG A 302 20.20 2.88 -20.27
N ASN A 303 20.32 3.87 -19.40
CA ASN A 303 19.46 4.04 -18.23
C ASN A 303 18.04 4.40 -18.63
N LEU A 304 17.89 5.28 -19.61
CA LEU A 304 16.57 5.66 -20.13
C LEU A 304 15.86 4.46 -20.76
N THR A 305 16.53 3.67 -21.61
CA THR A 305 15.98 2.45 -22.20
C THR A 305 15.52 1.45 -21.13
N ARG A 306 16.30 1.29 -20.05
CA ARG A 306 15.93 0.43 -18.93
C ARG A 306 14.64 0.88 -18.24
N ILE A 307 14.47 2.19 -18.01
CA ILE A 307 13.26 2.76 -17.43
C ILE A 307 12.08 2.57 -18.39
N LEU A 308 12.24 2.82 -19.69
CA LEU A 308 11.18 2.61 -20.68
C LEU A 308 10.71 1.15 -20.75
N ILE A 309 11.63 0.20 -20.74
CA ILE A 309 11.29 -1.24 -20.66
C ILE A 309 10.54 -1.54 -19.35
N GLY A 310 10.98 -0.96 -18.23
CA GLY A 310 10.29 -1.09 -16.95
C GLY A 310 8.87 -0.52 -16.98
N LEU A 311 8.65 0.63 -17.62
CA LEU A 311 7.31 1.21 -17.79
C LEU A 311 6.39 0.31 -18.62
N VAL A 312 6.90 -0.33 -19.68
CA VAL A 312 6.14 -1.33 -20.45
C VAL A 312 5.77 -2.53 -19.56
N TYR A 313 6.68 -3.01 -18.74
CA TYR A 313 6.39 -4.10 -17.81
C TYR A 313 5.38 -3.68 -16.75
N THR A 314 5.48 -2.47 -16.20
CA THR A 314 4.49 -1.90 -15.28
C THR A 314 3.10 -1.84 -15.93
N TYR A 315 3.02 -1.33 -17.16
CA TYR A 315 1.78 -1.25 -17.91
C TYR A 315 1.13 -2.63 -18.10
N ILE A 316 1.87 -3.58 -18.68
CA ILE A 316 1.37 -4.96 -18.90
C ILE A 316 0.97 -5.59 -17.56
N GLY A 317 1.82 -5.44 -16.54
CA GLY A 317 1.57 -5.97 -15.21
C GLY A 317 0.29 -5.46 -14.59
N LEU A 318 0.06 -4.15 -14.61
CA LEU A 318 -1.16 -3.53 -14.07
C LEU A 318 -2.42 -3.90 -14.85
N VAL A 319 -2.35 -3.94 -16.18
CA VAL A 319 -3.49 -4.37 -17.02
C VAL A 319 -3.92 -5.79 -16.65
N LEU A 320 -2.99 -6.74 -16.63
CA LEU A 320 -3.28 -8.13 -16.28
C LEU A 320 -3.77 -8.27 -14.83
N PHE A 321 -3.09 -7.58 -13.91
CA PHE A 321 -3.42 -7.59 -12.49
C PHE A 321 -4.84 -7.07 -12.24
N LEU A 322 -5.16 -5.86 -12.71
CA LEU A 322 -6.47 -5.24 -12.47
C LEU A 322 -7.59 -5.97 -13.21
N THR A 323 -7.36 -6.46 -14.43
CA THR A 323 -8.32 -7.33 -15.11
C THR A 323 -8.61 -8.58 -14.28
N GLY A 324 -7.55 -9.25 -13.78
CA GLY A 324 -7.70 -10.45 -12.94
C GLY A 324 -8.45 -10.18 -11.64
N VAL A 325 -8.14 -9.07 -10.98
CA VAL A 325 -8.76 -8.69 -9.71
C VAL A 325 -10.23 -8.29 -9.89
N ASN A 326 -10.50 -7.36 -10.81
CA ASN A 326 -11.84 -6.79 -10.93
C ASN A 326 -12.82 -7.76 -11.61
N VAL A 327 -12.40 -8.51 -12.63
CA VAL A 327 -13.27 -9.45 -13.34
C VAL A 327 -13.38 -10.80 -12.63
N GLY A 328 -12.31 -11.23 -11.97
CA GLY A 328 -12.26 -12.54 -11.32
C GLY A 328 -12.54 -12.49 -9.82
N PHE A 329 -11.77 -11.70 -9.07
CA PHE A 329 -11.80 -11.72 -7.62
C PHE A 329 -12.97 -10.94 -7.02
N MET A 330 -13.31 -9.77 -7.58
CA MET A 330 -14.38 -8.92 -7.05
C MET A 330 -15.74 -9.62 -7.01
N PRO A 331 -16.25 -10.27 -8.10
CA PRO A 331 -17.50 -11.01 -8.06
C PRO A 331 -17.46 -12.20 -7.09
N ALA A 332 -16.34 -12.91 -7.02
CA ALA A 332 -16.16 -14.04 -6.12
C ALA A 332 -16.16 -13.59 -4.65
N GLY A 333 -15.50 -12.47 -4.33
CA GLY A 333 -15.52 -11.89 -2.99
C GLY A 333 -16.92 -11.50 -2.55
N ASN A 334 -17.65 -10.78 -3.40
CA ASN A 334 -19.02 -10.35 -3.12
C ASN A 334 -19.96 -11.54 -2.91
N TYR A 335 -19.90 -12.53 -3.80
CA TYR A 335 -20.72 -13.74 -3.69
C TYR A 335 -20.41 -14.56 -2.43
N LEU A 336 -19.12 -14.75 -2.11
CA LEU A 336 -18.71 -15.42 -0.88
C LEU A 336 -19.23 -14.69 0.37
N GLY A 337 -19.16 -13.36 0.39
CA GLY A 337 -19.71 -12.54 1.46
C GLY A 337 -21.20 -12.80 1.66
N GLN A 338 -21.98 -12.78 0.57
CA GLN A 338 -23.41 -13.05 0.62
C GLN A 338 -23.72 -14.45 1.16
N VAL A 339 -23.06 -15.49 0.66
CA VAL A 339 -23.32 -16.87 1.05
C VAL A 339 -22.91 -17.11 2.49
N LEU A 340 -21.71 -16.68 2.90
CA LEU A 340 -21.20 -16.90 4.27
C LEU A 340 -22.04 -16.15 5.32
N ALA A 341 -22.47 -14.91 5.04
CA ALA A 341 -23.32 -14.16 5.96
C ALA A 341 -24.77 -14.68 5.99
N GLY A 342 -25.23 -15.32 4.91
CA GLY A 342 -26.55 -15.97 4.81
C GLY A 342 -26.64 -17.33 5.50
N LEU A 343 -25.55 -17.88 6.04
CA LEU A 343 -25.57 -19.14 6.78
C LEU A 343 -26.34 -19.02 8.10
N SER A 344 -26.83 -20.16 8.62
CA SER A 344 -27.50 -20.23 9.94
C SER A 344 -26.63 -19.70 11.09
N HIS A 345 -25.31 -19.71 10.92
CA HIS A 345 -24.33 -19.15 11.85
C HIS A 345 -23.39 -18.15 11.14
N PRO A 346 -23.82 -16.88 10.94
CA PRO A 346 -23.05 -15.88 10.19
C PRO A 346 -21.66 -15.59 10.76
N TRP A 347 -21.43 -15.85 12.05
CA TRP A 347 -20.15 -15.62 12.72
C TRP A 347 -18.98 -16.43 12.14
N VAL A 348 -19.26 -17.49 11.37
CA VAL A 348 -18.25 -18.28 10.65
C VAL A 348 -17.47 -17.42 9.63
N ILE A 349 -18.07 -16.34 9.14
CA ILE A 349 -17.37 -15.41 8.22
C ILE A 349 -16.14 -14.78 8.89
N VAL A 350 -16.14 -14.57 10.21
CA VAL A 350 -15.03 -13.89 10.93
C VAL A 350 -13.72 -14.68 10.81
N PRO A 351 -13.60 -15.95 11.26
CA PRO A 351 -12.36 -16.70 11.13
C PRO A 351 -11.99 -16.96 9.67
N ILE A 352 -12.94 -17.14 8.77
CA ILE A 352 -12.69 -17.30 7.33
C ILE A 352 -12.05 -16.04 6.77
N ALA A 353 -12.62 -14.87 7.06
CA ALA A 353 -12.10 -13.60 6.63
C ALA A 353 -10.70 -13.31 7.21
N MET A 354 -10.43 -13.69 8.46
CA MET A 354 -9.08 -13.59 9.05
C MET A 354 -8.05 -14.40 8.26
N VAL A 355 -8.39 -15.63 7.88
CA VAL A 355 -7.50 -16.47 7.05
C VAL A 355 -7.32 -15.87 5.66
N MET A 356 -8.40 -15.36 5.04
CA MET A 356 -8.33 -14.64 3.76
C MET A 356 -7.40 -13.43 3.84
N GLY A 357 -7.57 -12.58 4.84
CA GLY A 357 -6.75 -11.39 5.04
C GLY A 357 -5.27 -11.71 5.21
N TYR A 358 -4.95 -12.78 5.93
CA TYR A 358 -3.57 -13.23 6.11
C TYR A 358 -2.86 -13.53 4.77
N PHE A 359 -3.56 -14.12 3.81
CA PHE A 359 -2.99 -14.48 2.52
C PHE A 359 -3.09 -13.35 1.50
N ILE A 360 -4.15 -12.55 1.51
CA ILE A 360 -4.40 -11.50 0.51
C ILE A 360 -3.33 -10.43 0.52
N VAL A 361 -2.88 -9.99 1.69
CA VAL A 361 -1.83 -8.98 1.79
C VAL A 361 -0.51 -9.42 1.15
N LYS A 362 -0.25 -10.73 1.09
CA LYS A 362 0.93 -11.27 0.39
C LYS A 362 0.84 -11.18 -1.12
N ALA A 363 -0.39 -11.15 -1.65
CA ALA A 363 -0.65 -10.97 -3.08
C ALA A 363 -0.68 -9.48 -3.49
N GLU A 364 -0.54 -8.56 -2.53
CA GLU A 364 -0.48 -7.12 -2.80
C GLU A 364 0.89 -6.74 -3.39
N PRO A 365 0.96 -6.24 -4.64
CA PRO A 365 2.24 -5.95 -5.28
C PRO A 365 3.07 -4.89 -4.56
N ALA A 366 2.40 -3.87 -4.00
CA ALA A 366 3.06 -2.80 -3.27
C ALA A 366 3.72 -3.29 -1.97
N VAL A 367 3.12 -4.28 -1.29
CA VAL A 367 3.68 -4.92 -0.08
C VAL A 367 5.01 -5.61 -0.37
N TYR A 368 5.11 -6.25 -1.54
CA TYR A 368 6.37 -6.86 -1.94
C TYR A 368 7.50 -5.81 -2.08
N VAL A 369 7.19 -4.69 -2.75
CA VAL A 369 8.17 -3.60 -2.94
C VAL A 369 8.56 -3.00 -1.59
N LEU A 370 7.60 -2.72 -0.71
CA LEU A 370 7.86 -2.22 0.64
C LEU A 370 8.79 -3.16 1.42
N ASN A 371 8.45 -4.44 1.52
CA ASN A 371 9.23 -5.41 2.30
C ASN A 371 10.68 -5.47 1.83
N LYS A 372 10.90 -5.43 0.52
CA LYS A 372 12.23 -5.46 -0.08
C LYS A 372 13.00 -4.16 0.19
N GLN A 373 12.36 -3.00 0.06
CA GLN A 373 13.00 -1.72 0.35
C GLN A 373 13.36 -1.58 1.82
N VAL A 374 12.49 -2.04 2.74
CA VAL A 374 12.80 -2.06 4.18
C VAL A 374 14.02 -2.94 4.47
N GLU A 375 14.09 -4.14 3.89
CA GLU A 375 15.24 -5.04 4.07
C GLU A 375 16.53 -4.43 3.51
N GLU A 376 16.48 -3.79 2.33
CA GLU A 376 17.63 -3.14 1.70
C GLU A 376 18.12 -1.91 2.49
N ILE A 377 17.21 -1.03 2.95
CA ILE A 377 17.57 0.20 3.68
C ILE A 377 18.09 -0.11 5.09
N THR A 378 17.59 -1.18 5.71
CA THR A 378 18.01 -1.60 7.05
C THR A 378 19.18 -2.58 7.05
N ASP A 379 19.82 -2.81 5.88
CA ASP A 379 20.90 -3.79 5.70
C ASP A 379 20.54 -5.18 6.27
N GLY A 380 19.27 -5.58 6.12
CA GLY A 380 18.74 -6.86 6.59
C GLY A 380 18.42 -6.91 8.09
N ALA A 381 18.55 -5.81 8.82
CA ALA A 381 18.17 -5.76 10.25
C ALA A 381 16.66 -6.03 10.45
N ILE A 382 15.83 -5.65 9.50
CA ILE A 382 14.41 -5.99 9.42
C ILE A 382 14.20 -6.88 8.18
N PRO A 383 14.17 -8.22 8.35
CA PRO A 383 14.02 -9.12 7.20
C PRO A 383 12.63 -8.99 6.55
N ALA A 384 12.56 -9.04 5.22
CA ALA A 384 11.32 -8.98 4.44
C ALA A 384 10.28 -10.04 4.90
N ARG A 385 10.73 -11.22 5.36
CA ARG A 385 9.84 -12.26 5.88
C ARG A 385 9.17 -11.84 7.20
N ALA A 386 9.90 -11.20 8.11
CA ALA A 386 9.35 -10.72 9.39
C ALA A 386 8.31 -9.63 9.15
N MET A 387 8.64 -8.67 8.27
CA MET A 387 7.71 -7.64 7.81
C MET A 387 6.43 -8.24 7.21
N GLY A 388 6.57 -9.14 6.24
CA GLY A 388 5.44 -9.78 5.58
C GLY A 388 4.55 -10.58 6.55
N THR A 389 5.14 -11.21 7.58
CA THR A 389 4.38 -11.93 8.61
C THR A 389 3.63 -10.98 9.54
N ALA A 390 4.27 -9.88 9.97
CA ALA A 390 3.64 -8.86 10.81
C ALA A 390 2.47 -8.18 10.08
N LEU A 391 2.66 -7.83 8.79
CA LEU A 391 1.60 -7.31 7.92
C LEU A 391 0.44 -8.30 7.78
N SER A 392 0.74 -9.58 7.47
CA SER A 392 -0.28 -10.63 7.32
C SER A 392 -1.10 -10.82 8.59
N ALA A 393 -0.45 -10.84 9.76
CA ALA A 393 -1.13 -10.94 11.04
C ALA A 393 -2.01 -9.70 11.31
N GLY A 394 -1.50 -8.49 11.01
CA GLY A 394 -2.26 -7.26 11.13
C GLY A 394 -3.53 -7.28 10.28
N VAL A 395 -3.40 -7.61 9.00
CA VAL A 395 -4.54 -7.64 8.07
C VAL A 395 -5.53 -8.75 8.44
N ALA A 396 -5.06 -9.90 8.93
CA ALA A 396 -5.94 -10.95 9.44
C ALA A 396 -6.80 -10.45 10.61
N ILE A 397 -6.20 -9.80 11.60
CA ILE A 397 -6.91 -9.22 12.75
C ILE A 397 -7.90 -8.15 12.28
N SER A 398 -7.45 -7.27 11.38
CA SER A 398 -8.27 -6.21 10.81
C SER A 398 -9.54 -6.75 10.16
N LEU A 399 -9.39 -7.78 9.33
CA LEU A 399 -10.51 -8.35 8.61
C LEU A 399 -11.49 -9.08 9.53
N GLY A 400 -10.98 -9.70 10.60
CA GLY A 400 -11.82 -10.23 11.67
C GLY A 400 -12.67 -9.14 12.33
N ILE A 401 -12.05 -8.01 12.70
CA ILE A 401 -12.75 -6.86 13.27
C ILE A 401 -13.75 -6.26 12.27
N ALA A 402 -13.37 -6.17 10.99
CA ALA A 402 -14.24 -5.67 9.94
C ALA A 402 -15.50 -6.52 9.78
N MET A 403 -15.36 -7.85 9.80
CA MET A 403 -16.52 -8.74 9.73
C MET A 403 -17.39 -8.67 10.99
N ILE A 404 -16.79 -8.57 12.18
CA ILE A 404 -17.55 -8.31 13.43
C ILE A 404 -18.35 -7.02 13.29
N ARG A 405 -17.76 -5.97 12.72
CA ARG A 405 -18.46 -4.70 12.49
C ARG A 405 -19.64 -4.86 11.53
N VAL A 406 -19.46 -5.57 10.41
CA VAL A 406 -20.55 -5.84 9.45
C VAL A 406 -21.69 -6.63 10.12
N LEU A 407 -21.36 -7.60 10.97
CA LEU A 407 -22.36 -8.42 11.69
C LEU A 407 -23.11 -7.65 12.79
N THR A 408 -22.48 -6.64 13.39
CA THR A 408 -23.02 -5.93 14.58
C THR A 408 -23.49 -4.51 14.29
N GLY A 409 -23.14 -3.92 13.15
CA GLY A 409 -23.46 -2.52 12.82
C GLY A 409 -22.74 -1.47 13.69
N ILE A 410 -21.65 -1.85 14.37
CA ILE A 410 -20.88 -0.91 15.22
C ILE A 410 -20.28 0.19 14.36
N SER A 411 -20.39 1.45 14.82
CA SER A 411 -19.78 2.58 14.13
C SER A 411 -18.27 2.42 14.00
N ILE A 412 -17.73 2.76 12.82
CA ILE A 412 -16.31 2.67 12.51
C ILE A 412 -15.42 3.46 13.48
N LEU A 413 -15.90 4.56 14.04
CA LEU A 413 -15.13 5.38 14.98
C LEU A 413 -14.78 4.64 16.28
N TRP A 414 -15.65 3.71 16.75
CA TRP A 414 -15.35 2.87 17.92
C TRP A 414 -14.17 1.92 17.70
N ILE A 415 -13.78 1.70 16.46
CA ILE A 415 -12.63 0.86 16.08
C ILE A 415 -11.43 1.74 15.74
N LEU A 416 -11.62 2.77 14.91
CA LEU A 416 -10.51 3.59 14.43
C LEU A 416 -9.90 4.47 15.53
N ILE A 417 -10.72 5.09 16.39
CA ILE A 417 -10.18 5.96 17.45
C ILE A 417 -9.26 5.16 18.41
N PRO A 418 -9.70 4.04 19.01
CA PRO A 418 -8.80 3.24 19.85
C PRO A 418 -7.59 2.70 19.08
N GLY A 419 -7.78 2.21 17.85
CA GLY A 419 -6.71 1.63 17.04
C GLY A 419 -5.61 2.63 16.72
N TYR A 420 -5.96 3.80 16.19
CA TYR A 420 -4.98 4.87 15.94
C TYR A 420 -4.38 5.41 17.23
N THR A 421 -5.17 5.52 18.32
CA THR A 421 -4.63 5.94 19.62
C THR A 421 -3.56 4.97 20.11
N ILE A 422 -3.80 3.67 20.03
CA ILE A 422 -2.81 2.64 20.39
C ILE A 422 -1.57 2.78 19.51
N ALA A 423 -1.72 2.89 18.18
CA ALA A 423 -0.60 3.07 17.27
C ALA A 423 0.22 4.32 17.57
N LEU A 424 -0.44 5.45 17.83
CA LEU A 424 0.22 6.71 18.18
C LEU A 424 0.92 6.64 19.54
N VAL A 425 0.33 6.01 20.54
CA VAL A 425 0.97 5.81 21.86
C VAL A 425 2.21 4.94 21.73
N ILE A 426 2.13 3.81 21.03
CA ILE A 426 3.28 2.91 20.83
C ILE A 426 4.43 3.63 20.11
N SER A 427 4.14 4.57 19.20
CA SER A 427 5.15 5.30 18.42
C SER A 427 6.18 6.06 19.28
N PHE A 428 5.85 6.38 20.52
CA PHE A 428 6.79 7.03 21.45
C PHE A 428 7.75 6.04 22.16
N PHE A 429 7.45 4.74 22.11
CA PHE A 429 8.22 3.72 22.81
C PHE A 429 9.13 2.88 21.92
N VAL A 430 8.90 2.90 20.60
CA VAL A 430 9.66 2.12 19.61
C VAL A 430 10.73 2.99 18.92
N PRO A 431 11.75 2.38 18.28
CA PRO A 431 12.69 3.11 17.43
C PRO A 431 11.95 3.84 16.29
N LYS A 432 12.41 5.06 15.96
CA LYS A 432 11.74 5.95 14.97
C LYS A 432 11.50 5.27 13.62
N ILE A 433 12.44 4.45 13.17
CA ILE A 433 12.34 3.74 11.90
C ILE A 433 11.12 2.80 11.87
N TYR A 434 10.84 2.06 12.96
CA TYR A 434 9.67 1.18 13.03
C TYR A 434 8.35 1.96 12.98
N THR A 435 8.30 3.14 13.60
CA THR A 435 7.11 4.00 13.49
C THR A 435 6.90 4.45 12.03
N ALA A 436 7.94 4.91 11.38
CA ALA A 436 7.85 5.39 10.00
C ALA A 436 7.45 4.26 9.04
N ILE A 437 8.10 3.08 9.14
CA ILE A 437 7.75 1.89 8.36
C ILE A 437 6.33 1.43 8.66
N ALA A 438 5.90 1.42 9.91
CA ALA A 438 4.55 0.99 10.30
C ALA A 438 3.50 1.86 9.63
N PHE A 439 3.61 3.18 9.73
CA PHE A 439 2.63 4.09 9.15
C PHE A 439 2.66 4.11 7.62
N ASP A 440 3.81 3.93 6.98
CA ASP A 440 3.88 3.72 5.53
C ASP A 440 3.22 2.40 5.13
N SER A 441 3.41 1.34 5.93
CA SER A 441 2.87 0.00 5.66
C SER A 441 1.34 -0.06 5.70
N GLY A 442 0.70 0.79 6.50
CA GLY A 442 -0.76 0.86 6.57
C GLY A 442 -1.37 1.18 5.21
N GLY A 443 -0.87 2.23 4.55
CA GLY A 443 -1.31 2.56 3.20
C GLY A 443 -0.99 1.47 2.18
N VAL A 444 0.20 0.87 2.28
CA VAL A 444 0.65 -0.17 1.35
C VAL A 444 -0.16 -1.47 1.43
N ALA A 445 -0.62 -1.84 2.62
CA ALA A 445 -1.40 -3.07 2.84
C ALA A 445 -2.85 -2.99 2.34
N SER A 446 -3.35 -1.79 2.09
CA SER A 446 -4.74 -1.51 1.72
C SER A 446 -4.94 -1.23 0.22
N GLY A 447 -4.13 -1.84 -0.65
CA GLY A 447 -4.17 -1.67 -2.10
C GLY A 447 -5.28 -2.46 -2.82
N PRO A 448 -5.11 -2.69 -4.16
CA PRO A 448 -6.14 -3.25 -5.05
C PRO A 448 -6.76 -4.56 -4.56
N MET A 449 -6.00 -5.47 -3.96
CA MET A 449 -6.54 -6.73 -3.46
C MET A 449 -7.52 -6.53 -2.30
N THR A 450 -7.25 -5.54 -1.45
CA THR A 450 -8.16 -5.15 -0.37
C THR A 450 -9.41 -4.49 -0.94
N ALA A 451 -9.25 -3.55 -1.87
CA ALA A 451 -10.36 -2.81 -2.47
C ALA A 451 -11.27 -3.67 -3.37
N ALA A 452 -10.69 -4.63 -4.11
CA ALA A 452 -11.46 -5.41 -5.09
C ALA A 452 -11.78 -6.86 -4.68
N PHE A 453 -11.36 -7.32 -3.50
CA PHE A 453 -11.78 -8.62 -2.98
C PHE A 453 -12.31 -8.55 -1.54
N LEU A 454 -11.58 -7.91 -0.62
CA LEU A 454 -11.99 -7.86 0.79
C LEU A 454 -13.15 -6.90 1.04
N LEU A 455 -13.14 -5.73 0.42
CA LEU A 455 -14.26 -4.79 0.51
C LEU A 455 -15.53 -5.38 -0.16
N PRO A 456 -15.51 -5.97 -1.36
CA PRO A 456 -16.65 -6.71 -1.92
C PRO A 456 -17.14 -7.86 -1.04
N LEU A 457 -16.26 -8.59 -0.36
CA LEU A 457 -16.66 -9.61 0.62
C LEU A 457 -17.51 -9.00 1.74
N ALA A 458 -17.09 -7.86 2.28
CA ALA A 458 -17.84 -7.14 3.30
C ALA A 458 -19.16 -6.56 2.77
N GLN A 459 -19.14 -6.03 1.55
CA GLN A 459 -20.35 -5.53 0.88
C GLN A 459 -21.37 -6.65 0.65
N GLY A 460 -20.92 -7.81 0.16
CA GLY A 460 -21.77 -8.98 -0.01
C GLY A 460 -22.37 -9.47 1.31
N ALA A 461 -21.56 -9.52 2.37
CA ALA A 461 -22.04 -9.88 3.71
C ALA A 461 -23.07 -8.87 4.24
N CYS A 462 -22.82 -7.57 4.04
CA CYS A 462 -23.74 -6.52 4.45
C CYS A 462 -25.09 -6.61 3.72
N VAL A 463 -25.09 -6.90 2.40
CA VAL A 463 -26.30 -7.12 1.60
C VAL A 463 -27.11 -8.29 2.15
N ALA A 464 -26.48 -9.41 2.43
CA ALA A 464 -27.15 -10.62 2.96
C ALA A 464 -27.80 -10.39 4.33
N LEU A 465 -27.22 -9.48 5.13
CA LEU A 465 -27.73 -9.11 6.45
C LEU A 465 -28.76 -7.96 6.41
N GLY A 466 -29.01 -7.36 5.24
CA GLY A 466 -29.92 -6.21 5.10
C GLY A 466 -29.37 -4.92 5.71
N GLY A 467 -28.06 -4.81 5.89
CA GLY A 467 -27.38 -3.62 6.42
C GLY A 467 -27.20 -2.52 5.38
N ASN A 468 -26.74 -1.35 5.83
CA ASN A 468 -26.37 -0.25 4.94
C ASN A 468 -24.92 -0.38 4.48
N ILE A 469 -24.69 -0.61 3.18
CA ILE A 469 -23.38 -0.84 2.62
C ILE A 469 -22.42 0.34 2.92
N VAL A 470 -22.90 1.58 2.81
CA VAL A 470 -22.06 2.77 2.97
C VAL A 470 -21.59 2.94 4.42
N THR A 471 -22.45 2.66 5.40
CA THR A 471 -22.11 2.81 6.81
C THR A 471 -21.46 1.57 7.41
N ASP A 472 -21.82 0.36 6.93
CA ASP A 472 -21.44 -0.89 7.60
C ASP A 472 -20.37 -1.69 6.87
N ALA A 473 -20.32 -1.65 5.52
CA ALA A 473 -19.32 -2.36 4.74
C ALA A 473 -18.07 -1.51 4.39
N PHE A 474 -18.24 -0.24 4.01
CA PHE A 474 -17.08 0.65 3.83
C PHE A 474 -16.32 0.83 5.15
N GLY A 475 -15.03 1.12 5.06
CA GLY A 475 -14.11 1.21 6.20
C GLY A 475 -13.27 -0.06 6.40
N VAL A 476 -13.45 -1.09 5.56
CA VAL A 476 -12.58 -2.28 5.55
C VAL A 476 -11.16 -1.89 5.16
N VAL A 477 -11.00 -1.05 4.14
CA VAL A 477 -9.69 -0.56 3.67
C VAL A 477 -8.99 0.23 4.78
N ALA A 478 -9.73 1.10 5.47
CA ALA A 478 -9.23 1.87 6.62
C ALA A 478 -8.76 0.98 7.78
N MET A 479 -9.52 -0.07 8.10
CA MET A 479 -9.14 -1.02 9.15
C MET A 479 -7.92 -1.83 8.75
N VAL A 480 -7.82 -2.26 7.49
CA VAL A 480 -6.64 -2.93 6.94
C VAL A 480 -5.42 -2.00 6.95
N ALA A 481 -5.60 -0.70 6.71
CA ALA A 481 -4.53 0.28 6.84
C ALA A 481 -4.09 0.51 8.29
N MET A 482 -5.01 0.45 9.26
CA MET A 482 -4.74 0.75 10.67
C MET A 482 -3.96 -0.36 11.40
N THR A 483 -4.31 -1.62 11.20
CA THR A 483 -3.75 -2.70 12.03
C THR A 483 -2.26 -2.99 11.79
N PRO A 484 -1.69 -2.89 10.58
CA PRO A 484 -0.25 -2.94 10.37
C PRO A 484 0.54 -1.92 11.18
N LEU A 485 -0.05 -0.74 11.44
CA LEU A 485 0.57 0.29 12.27
C LEU A 485 0.90 -0.25 13.66
N ILE A 486 0.01 -1.06 14.21
CA ILE A 486 0.17 -1.66 15.53
C ILE A 486 1.14 -2.85 15.45
N THR A 487 0.91 -3.79 14.54
CA THR A 487 1.68 -5.05 14.49
C THR A 487 3.16 -4.83 14.18
N ILE A 488 3.50 -3.90 13.29
CA ILE A 488 4.90 -3.58 12.98
C ILE A 488 5.57 -2.86 14.15
N GLN A 489 4.86 -1.95 14.82
CA GLN A 489 5.41 -1.28 16.00
C GLN A 489 5.59 -2.26 17.17
N VAL A 490 4.68 -3.22 17.35
CA VAL A 490 4.85 -4.30 18.34
C VAL A 490 6.09 -5.15 18.01
N MET A 491 6.31 -5.46 16.71
CA MET A 491 7.55 -6.12 16.29
C MET A 491 8.79 -5.28 16.63
N GLY A 492 8.75 -3.96 16.42
CA GLY A 492 9.83 -3.04 16.79
C GLY A 492 10.07 -2.96 18.29
N LEU A 493 9.00 -3.00 19.10
CA LEU A 493 9.11 -3.05 20.57
C LEU A 493 9.77 -4.36 21.03
N TYR A 494 9.37 -5.48 20.43
CA TYR A 494 9.98 -6.79 20.72
C TYR A 494 11.47 -6.81 20.37
N SER A 495 11.87 -6.27 19.20
CA SER A 495 13.26 -6.15 18.79
C SER A 495 14.08 -5.34 19.82
N LYS A 496 13.58 -4.16 20.22
CA LYS A 496 14.22 -3.31 21.23
C LYS A 496 14.40 -4.01 22.57
N LEU A 497 13.41 -4.78 23.01
CA LEU A 497 13.48 -5.55 24.27
C LEU A 497 14.47 -6.72 24.17
N ALA A 498 14.53 -7.38 23.01
CA ALA A 498 15.48 -8.46 22.75
C ALA A 498 16.93 -7.97 22.74
N GLU A 499 17.21 -6.79 22.16
CA GLU A 499 18.52 -6.15 22.20
C GLU A 499 18.95 -5.81 23.62
N LYS A 500 18.06 -5.20 24.41
CA LYS A 500 18.35 -4.90 25.81
C LYS A 500 18.70 -6.15 26.63
N LYS A 501 18.02 -7.27 26.39
CA LYS A 501 18.34 -8.55 27.05
C LYS A 501 19.69 -9.09 26.62
N LYS A 502 20.06 -8.99 25.34
CA LYS A 502 21.38 -9.42 24.85
C LYS A 502 22.50 -8.56 25.43
N THR A 503 22.32 -7.25 25.48
CA THR A 503 23.32 -6.32 26.05
C THR A 503 23.48 -6.53 27.58
N ALA A 504 22.39 -6.85 28.27
CA ALA A 504 22.45 -7.18 29.70
C ALA A 504 23.06 -8.56 30.00
N ALA A 505 23.04 -9.48 29.02
CA ALA A 505 23.59 -10.82 29.14
C ALA A 505 25.10 -10.91 28.77
N VAL A 506 25.64 -9.88 28.09
CA VAL A 506 27.09 -9.78 27.90
C VAL A 506 27.67 -9.19 29.16
N PRO A 507 28.50 -9.95 29.94
CA PRO A 507 29.22 -9.36 31.05
C PRO A 507 30.01 -8.17 30.49
N ALA A 508 29.99 -7.04 31.22
CA ALA A 508 30.90 -5.94 30.88
C ALA A 508 32.30 -6.56 30.74
N PRO A 509 33.02 -6.31 29.63
CA PRO A 509 34.39 -6.80 29.56
C PRO A 509 35.06 -6.28 30.82
N ALA A 510 35.50 -7.22 31.66
CA ALA A 510 36.38 -6.88 32.74
C ALA A 510 37.62 -6.31 32.06
N TYR A 511 37.64 -4.99 31.92
CA TYR A 511 38.89 -4.32 31.59
C TYR A 511 39.80 -4.68 32.72
N ALA A 512 40.69 -5.64 32.47
CA ALA A 512 41.85 -5.88 33.29
C ALA A 512 42.74 -4.62 33.19
N PHE A 513 42.37 -3.61 33.98
CA PHE A 513 43.21 -2.44 34.21
C PHE A 513 44.42 -2.81 35.07
N ASP A 514 44.55 -4.10 35.45
CA ASP A 514 45.59 -4.62 36.31
C ASP A 514 46.87 -5.12 35.58
N LEU A 515 47.04 -4.84 34.30
CA LEU A 515 48.23 -5.26 33.53
C LEU A 515 48.93 -4.10 32.79
N LEU A 516 48.78 -2.88 33.23
CA LEU A 516 49.76 -1.86 32.88
C LEU A 516 50.79 -1.85 34.01
N ASP A 517 51.91 -2.57 33.79
CA ASP A 517 53.14 -2.35 34.53
C ASP A 517 53.42 -0.85 34.52
N ASP A 518 53.69 -0.28 35.69
CA ASP A 518 53.95 1.17 35.86
C ASP A 518 55.16 1.67 35.04
N ASP A 519 55.84 0.77 34.31
CA ASP A 519 57.02 1.06 33.49
C ASP A 519 56.78 1.03 31.95
N ALA A 520 55.53 0.95 31.47
CA ALA A 520 55.27 1.01 30.03
C ALA A 520 55.45 2.43 29.49
N ILE A 521 56.61 2.70 28.93
CA ILE A 521 56.89 3.92 28.15
C ILE A 521 56.10 3.82 26.83
N ILE A 522 55.08 4.65 26.64
CA ILE A 522 54.40 4.84 25.39
C ILE A 522 55.26 5.79 24.54
N GLU A 523 56.02 5.27 23.57
CA GLU A 523 56.58 6.11 22.48
C GLU A 523 55.43 6.55 21.56
N LEU A 524 55.24 7.86 21.47
CA LEU A 524 54.31 8.54 20.55
C LEU A 524 54.86 8.58 19.13
#